data_32082e249ece4315696ff6652f268ab6
#
_entry.id   32082e249ece4315696ff6652f268ab6
#
_cell.length_a   1.000
_cell.length_b   1.000
_cell.length_c   1.000
_cell.angle_alpha   90.00
_cell.angle_beta   90.00
_cell.angle_gamma   90.00
#
_symmetry.space_group_name_H-M   'P 1'
#
loop_
_entity.id
_entity.type
_entity.pdbx_description
1 polymer ?
#
loop_
_entity_poly.entity_id
_entity_poly.type
_entity_poly.pdbx_seq_one_letter_code
_entity_poly.pdbx_strand_id
1 'polypeptide(L)'
;MKIAVTSDLHGRKPNDSDRKIIAECDCLLLCGDVFEPGGDNEKLEKYLKKLTASGKRVIMTPGNHDFGIYYAVSNPNTMFLVGCRAPFCKRYFPEWLKNELGVECLIDEMIEVNGVKIYGTPWTPMFCNWAFMVEDGEPLDEKYSKIPENVDILITHGPPYDENSKIDCCEGVVMIDGSSEHLGSKSLYKAIVEKKPKYCFVGHIHSGDHGETIIGETKCRNVSYLNEEYRRGYPVHTFEI
;
A
#
# COMPACT_ATOMS: atom_id res chain seq x y z
N MET A 1 -2.31 -0.69 -21.02
CA MET A 1 -3.27 -0.97 -19.92
C MET A 1 -3.38 0.27 -19.05
N LYS A 2 -4.61 0.78 -18.84
CA LYS A 2 -4.85 1.94 -17.97
C LYS A 2 -5.08 1.46 -16.54
N ILE A 3 -4.30 1.97 -15.59
CA ILE A 3 -4.31 1.53 -14.20
C ILE A 3 -4.68 2.71 -13.30
N ALA A 4 -5.59 2.48 -12.35
CA ALA A 4 -5.83 3.36 -11.22
C ALA A 4 -5.01 2.87 -10.01
N VAL A 5 -4.41 3.78 -9.26
CA VAL A 5 -3.68 3.44 -8.04
C VAL A 5 -3.98 4.43 -6.93
N THR A 6 -4.10 3.92 -5.70
CA THR A 6 -4.34 4.72 -4.49
C THR A 6 -3.89 3.94 -3.25
N SER A 7 -3.84 4.59 -2.11
CA SER A 7 -3.48 4.03 -0.80
C SER A 7 -4.29 4.70 0.30
N ASP A 8 -4.18 4.20 1.53
CA ASP A 8 -4.67 4.86 2.75
C ASP A 8 -6.15 5.23 2.68
N LEU A 9 -6.98 4.25 2.31
CA LEU A 9 -8.43 4.40 2.27
C LEU A 9 -9.06 4.34 3.68
N HIS A 10 -8.43 3.66 4.63
CA HIS A 10 -8.90 3.50 6.01
C HIS A 10 -10.41 3.22 6.09
N GLY A 11 -10.87 2.20 5.37
CA GLY A 11 -12.28 1.80 5.31
C GLY A 11 -13.18 2.73 4.51
N ARG A 12 -12.66 3.82 3.95
CA ARG A 12 -13.46 4.78 3.21
C ARG A 12 -13.56 4.43 1.73
N LYS A 13 -14.75 4.44 1.23
CA LYS A 13 -15.01 4.31 -0.20
C LYS A 13 -14.58 5.60 -0.92
N PRO A 14 -13.86 5.52 -2.06
CA PRO A 14 -13.57 6.70 -2.88
C PRO A 14 -14.83 7.49 -3.24
N ASN A 15 -14.71 8.80 -3.39
CA ASN A 15 -15.82 9.67 -3.75
C ASN A 15 -16.33 9.42 -5.17
N ASP A 16 -17.38 10.12 -5.59
CA ASP A 16 -18.04 9.85 -6.85
C ASP A 16 -17.18 10.17 -8.07
N SER A 17 -16.35 11.22 -8.02
CA SER A 17 -15.43 11.56 -9.08
C SER A 17 -14.32 10.53 -9.23
N ASP A 18 -13.71 10.12 -8.13
CA ASP A 18 -12.63 9.13 -8.13
C ASP A 18 -13.14 7.74 -8.57
N ARG A 19 -14.39 7.37 -8.18
CA ARG A 19 -15.00 6.12 -8.67
C ARG A 19 -15.27 6.11 -10.17
N LYS A 20 -15.58 7.26 -10.77
CA LYS A 20 -15.69 7.38 -12.24
C LYS A 20 -14.33 7.15 -12.90
N ILE A 21 -13.27 7.76 -12.36
CA ILE A 21 -11.89 7.54 -12.83
C ILE A 21 -11.53 6.07 -12.76
N ILE A 22 -11.73 5.41 -11.59
CA ILE A 22 -11.47 3.97 -11.41
C ILE A 22 -12.29 3.13 -12.41
N ALA A 23 -13.54 3.53 -12.68
CA ALA A 23 -14.39 2.79 -13.61
C ALA A 23 -13.86 2.79 -15.07
N GLU A 24 -13.07 3.78 -15.46
CA GLU A 24 -12.44 3.88 -16.78
C GLU A 24 -11.11 3.13 -16.90
N CYS A 25 -10.58 2.60 -15.79
CA CYS A 25 -9.32 1.86 -15.76
C CYS A 25 -9.55 0.34 -15.87
N ASP A 26 -8.54 -0.38 -16.32
CA ASP A 26 -8.57 -1.84 -16.45
C ASP A 26 -8.33 -2.53 -15.09
N CYS A 27 -7.52 -1.91 -14.23
CA CYS A 27 -7.10 -2.42 -12.94
C CYS A 27 -7.08 -1.32 -11.88
N LEU A 28 -7.32 -1.70 -10.62
CA LEU A 28 -7.12 -0.86 -9.44
C LEU A 28 -6.03 -1.48 -8.56
N LEU A 29 -4.98 -0.69 -8.25
CA LEU A 29 -3.95 -1.04 -7.28
C LEU A 29 -4.18 -0.29 -5.98
N LEU A 30 -4.01 -0.98 -4.83
CA LEU A 30 -4.16 -0.45 -3.49
C LEU A 30 -2.86 -0.68 -2.71
N CYS A 31 -2.21 0.41 -2.30
CA CYS A 31 -0.88 0.39 -1.69
C CYS A 31 -0.92 0.45 -0.15
N GLY A 32 -1.79 -0.37 0.47
CA GLY A 32 -1.89 -0.51 1.92
C GLY A 32 -2.92 0.41 2.59
N ASP A 33 -3.15 0.11 3.87
CA ASP A 33 -4.11 0.79 4.74
C ASP A 33 -5.50 0.91 4.11
N VAL A 34 -5.94 -0.24 3.56
CA VAL A 34 -7.23 -0.32 2.86
C VAL A 34 -8.38 -0.35 3.86
N PHE A 35 -8.23 -1.12 4.93
CA PHE A 35 -9.27 -1.32 5.94
C PHE A 35 -8.92 -0.62 7.25
N GLU A 36 -9.94 -0.08 7.93
CA GLU A 36 -9.78 0.52 9.25
C GLU A 36 -9.99 -0.53 10.34
N PRO A 37 -9.01 -0.75 11.24
CA PRO A 37 -9.15 -1.66 12.36
C PRO A 37 -10.32 -1.28 13.28
N GLY A 38 -11.32 -2.18 13.40
CA GLY A 38 -12.52 -1.93 14.21
C GLY A 38 -13.46 -0.86 13.67
N GLY A 39 -13.18 -0.30 12.48
CA GLY A 39 -14.01 0.68 11.80
C GLY A 39 -15.15 0.04 10.98
N ASP A 40 -16.01 0.92 10.42
CA ASP A 40 -17.06 0.52 9.47
C ASP A 40 -16.49 0.44 8.06
N ASN A 41 -16.09 -0.76 7.66
CA ASN A 41 -15.56 -1.01 6.32
C ASN A 41 -16.65 -1.43 5.30
N GLU A 42 -17.91 -1.55 5.72
CA GLU A 42 -18.98 -2.16 4.91
C GLU A 42 -19.19 -1.46 3.56
N LYS A 43 -19.09 -0.13 3.55
CA LYS A 43 -19.27 0.65 2.30
C LYS A 43 -18.14 0.43 1.32
N LEU A 44 -16.91 0.29 1.81
CA LEU A 44 -15.75 -0.01 0.99
C LEU A 44 -15.82 -1.44 0.47
N GLU A 45 -16.15 -2.42 1.32
CA GLU A 45 -16.30 -3.82 0.91
C GLU A 45 -17.36 -4.00 -0.18
N LYS A 46 -18.53 -3.39 -0.01
CA LYS A 46 -19.59 -3.40 -1.03
C LYS A 46 -19.11 -2.79 -2.36
N TYR A 47 -18.33 -1.73 -2.27
CA TYR A 47 -17.76 -1.09 -3.46
C TYR A 47 -16.75 -2.01 -4.17
N LEU A 48 -15.80 -2.58 -3.43
CA LEU A 48 -14.78 -3.49 -3.98
C LEU A 48 -15.44 -4.73 -4.61
N LYS A 49 -16.40 -5.35 -3.92
CA LYS A 49 -17.16 -6.50 -4.45
C LYS A 49 -17.92 -6.16 -5.73
N LYS A 50 -18.51 -4.98 -5.81
CA LYS A 50 -19.20 -4.52 -7.04
C LYS A 50 -18.19 -4.28 -8.17
N LEU A 51 -17.04 -3.72 -7.86
CA LEU A 51 -15.99 -3.41 -8.82
C LEU A 51 -15.43 -4.69 -9.44
N THR A 52 -15.09 -5.68 -8.63
CA THR A 52 -14.57 -6.98 -9.09
C THR A 52 -15.63 -7.78 -9.84
N ALA A 53 -16.90 -7.75 -9.39
CA ALA A 53 -18.02 -8.37 -10.10
C ALA A 53 -18.27 -7.77 -11.50
N SER A 54 -17.81 -6.55 -11.76
CA SER A 54 -17.84 -5.94 -13.10
C SER A 54 -16.69 -6.38 -14.02
N GLY A 55 -15.84 -7.30 -13.55
CA GLY A 55 -14.68 -7.83 -14.30
C GLY A 55 -13.39 -7.05 -14.09
N LYS A 56 -13.36 -6.05 -13.21
CA LYS A 56 -12.13 -5.31 -12.89
C LYS A 56 -11.23 -6.10 -11.96
N ARG A 57 -9.94 -6.07 -12.25
CA ARG A 57 -8.91 -6.59 -11.35
C ARG A 57 -8.66 -5.58 -10.23
N VAL A 58 -8.70 -6.03 -9.00
CA VAL A 58 -8.33 -5.25 -7.82
C VAL A 58 -7.22 -5.99 -7.09
N ILE A 59 -6.07 -5.37 -7.00
CA ILE A 59 -4.85 -5.94 -6.44
C ILE A 59 -4.39 -5.02 -5.31
N MET A 60 -4.05 -5.58 -4.16
CA MET A 60 -3.58 -4.82 -3.02
C MET A 60 -2.30 -5.42 -2.41
N THR A 61 -1.50 -4.59 -1.78
CA THR A 61 -0.62 -5.00 -0.68
C THR A 61 -1.20 -4.43 0.62
N PRO A 62 -1.09 -5.10 1.77
CA PRO A 62 -1.56 -4.53 3.03
C PRO A 62 -0.65 -3.40 3.55
N GLY A 63 -1.17 -2.61 4.50
CA GLY A 63 -0.43 -1.61 5.25
C GLY A 63 -0.44 -1.89 6.75
N ASN A 64 0.05 -0.92 7.52
CA ASN A 64 0.20 -1.11 8.97
C ASN A 64 -1.13 -1.06 9.74
N HIS A 65 -2.19 -0.52 9.17
CA HIS A 65 -3.55 -0.63 9.75
C HIS A 65 -4.28 -1.93 9.37
N ASP A 66 -3.78 -2.70 8.40
CA ASP A 66 -4.41 -3.95 7.97
C ASP A 66 -4.08 -5.13 8.91
N PHE A 67 -4.28 -4.93 10.23
CA PHE A 67 -3.96 -5.89 11.30
C PHE A 67 -4.60 -7.26 11.10
N GLY A 68 -5.82 -7.30 10.57
CA GLY A 68 -6.52 -8.56 10.32
C GLY A 68 -5.76 -9.46 9.35
N ILE A 69 -5.13 -8.84 8.35
CA ILE A 69 -4.30 -9.56 7.37
C ILE A 69 -2.98 -9.99 8.01
N TYR A 70 -2.33 -9.07 8.75
CA TYR A 70 -1.06 -9.36 9.42
C TYR A 70 -1.15 -10.55 10.36
N TYR A 71 -2.16 -10.59 11.23
CA TYR A 71 -2.33 -11.71 12.17
C TYR A 71 -2.66 -13.01 11.46
N ALA A 72 -3.42 -12.99 10.38
CA ALA A 72 -3.74 -14.18 9.60
C ALA A 72 -2.49 -14.84 9.02
N VAL A 73 -1.53 -14.06 8.51
CA VAL A 73 -0.32 -14.58 7.87
C VAL A 73 0.84 -14.83 8.84
N SER A 74 0.98 -14.00 9.90
CA SER A 74 2.09 -14.12 10.85
C SER A 74 1.88 -15.21 11.88
N ASN A 75 0.64 -15.50 12.24
CA ASN A 75 0.33 -16.45 13.31
C ASN A 75 -1.05 -17.11 13.15
N PRO A 76 -1.25 -17.93 12.11
CA PRO A 76 -2.54 -18.52 11.78
C PRO A 76 -3.17 -19.35 12.92
N ASN A 77 -2.33 -19.82 13.88
CA ASN A 77 -2.78 -20.61 15.02
C ASN A 77 -3.13 -19.77 16.26
N THR A 78 -2.80 -18.48 16.29
CA THR A 78 -3.03 -17.60 17.45
C THR A 78 -4.05 -16.50 17.21
N MET A 79 -4.96 -16.67 16.27
CA MET A 79 -6.05 -15.74 15.95
C MET A 79 -6.87 -15.25 17.17
N PHE A 80 -6.55 -15.69 18.37
CA PHE A 80 -7.29 -15.40 19.60
C PHE A 80 -6.56 -14.55 20.63
N LEU A 81 -5.29 -14.14 20.41
CA LEU A 81 -4.45 -13.78 21.55
C LEU A 81 -4.08 -12.31 21.74
N VAL A 82 -4.29 -11.37 20.89
CA VAL A 82 -3.85 -9.99 21.24
C VAL A 82 -4.84 -8.93 20.82
N GLY A 83 -5.82 -8.64 21.70
CA GLY A 83 -6.60 -7.40 21.63
C GLY A 83 -7.56 -7.23 20.42
N CYS A 84 -7.37 -8.01 19.37
CA CYS A 84 -8.30 -8.06 18.25
C CYS A 84 -9.53 -8.88 18.61
N ARG A 85 -10.70 -8.29 18.53
CA ARG A 85 -11.96 -9.03 18.65
C ARG A 85 -11.98 -10.09 17.53
N ALA A 86 -12.17 -11.34 17.91
CA ALA A 86 -12.12 -12.51 17.02
C ALA A 86 -12.85 -12.40 15.65
N PRO A 87 -14.00 -11.71 15.52
CA PRO A 87 -14.64 -11.47 14.22
C PRO A 87 -13.82 -10.60 13.26
N PHE A 88 -12.99 -9.72 13.78
CA PHE A 88 -12.18 -8.78 13.02
C PHE A 88 -11.00 -9.50 12.34
N CYS A 89 -10.28 -10.35 13.08
CA CYS A 89 -9.10 -11.07 12.55
C CYS A 89 -9.46 -12.13 11.51
N LYS A 90 -10.68 -12.69 11.57
CA LYS A 90 -11.15 -13.69 10.58
C LYS A 90 -11.59 -13.10 9.25
N ARG A 91 -11.87 -11.81 9.22
CA ARG A 91 -12.58 -11.20 8.09
C ARG A 91 -11.65 -10.78 6.95
N TYR A 92 -10.39 -10.47 7.22
CA TYR A 92 -9.48 -9.85 6.25
C TYR A 92 -8.25 -10.67 5.89
N PHE A 93 -8.30 -12.00 6.03
CA PHE A 93 -7.20 -12.81 5.52
C PHE A 93 -7.25 -12.94 3.98
N PRO A 94 -6.12 -13.20 3.31
CA PRO A 94 -6.02 -13.14 1.84
C PRO A 94 -7.04 -13.99 1.11
N GLU A 95 -7.33 -15.21 1.57
CA GLU A 95 -8.33 -16.09 0.96
C GLU A 95 -9.75 -15.53 1.07
N TRP A 96 -10.08 -14.87 2.19
CA TRP A 96 -11.38 -14.21 2.35
C TRP A 96 -11.52 -13.03 1.39
N LEU A 97 -10.48 -12.19 1.27
CA LEU A 97 -10.45 -11.05 0.34
C LEU A 97 -10.69 -11.53 -1.10
N LYS A 98 -10.04 -12.63 -1.48
CA LYS A 98 -10.19 -13.24 -2.80
C LYS A 98 -11.60 -13.82 -3.01
N ASN A 99 -12.09 -14.60 -2.06
CA ASN A 99 -13.35 -15.34 -2.22
C ASN A 99 -14.58 -14.44 -2.08
N GLU A 100 -14.55 -13.48 -1.15
CA GLU A 100 -15.70 -12.64 -0.84
C GLU A 100 -15.71 -11.31 -1.60
N LEU A 101 -14.55 -10.72 -1.82
CA LEU A 101 -14.43 -9.41 -2.49
C LEU A 101 -13.83 -9.49 -3.90
N GLY A 102 -13.23 -10.61 -4.29
CA GLY A 102 -12.50 -10.75 -5.54
C GLY A 102 -11.19 -9.95 -5.57
N VAL A 103 -10.67 -9.56 -4.41
CA VAL A 103 -9.45 -8.76 -4.26
C VAL A 103 -8.25 -9.68 -4.11
N GLU A 104 -7.22 -9.48 -4.91
CA GLU A 104 -5.96 -10.20 -4.84
C GLU A 104 -5.00 -9.46 -3.91
N CYS A 105 -4.60 -10.13 -2.82
CA CYS A 105 -3.73 -9.57 -1.79
C CYS A 105 -2.32 -10.14 -1.94
N LEU A 106 -1.35 -9.27 -2.22
CA LEU A 106 0.05 -9.64 -2.43
C LEU A 106 0.87 -9.33 -1.18
N ILE A 107 1.54 -10.34 -0.65
CA ILE A 107 2.45 -10.25 0.49
C ILE A 107 3.75 -10.95 0.10
N ASP A 108 4.74 -10.18 -0.34
CA ASP A 108 5.96 -10.67 -0.96
C ASP A 108 5.68 -11.60 -2.16
N GLU A 109 4.69 -11.23 -2.95
CA GLU A 109 4.20 -12.01 -4.09
C GLU A 109 4.13 -11.18 -5.37
N MET A 110 4.25 -11.87 -6.50
CA MET A 110 4.13 -11.30 -7.84
C MET A 110 2.92 -11.87 -8.57
N ILE A 111 2.22 -11.01 -9.31
CA ILE A 111 1.16 -11.40 -10.23
C ILE A 111 1.43 -10.78 -11.61
N GLU A 112 0.97 -11.44 -12.65
CA GLU A 112 1.00 -10.90 -14.00
C GLU A 112 -0.41 -10.59 -14.49
N VAL A 113 -0.61 -9.40 -15.03
CA VAL A 113 -1.88 -8.91 -15.57
C VAL A 113 -1.63 -8.34 -16.95
N ASN A 114 -2.15 -8.99 -18.00
CA ASN A 114 -1.96 -8.56 -19.38
C ASN A 114 -0.49 -8.33 -19.77
N GLY A 115 0.43 -9.18 -19.27
CA GLY A 115 1.86 -9.08 -19.51
C GLY A 115 2.60 -8.09 -18.61
N VAL A 116 1.90 -7.37 -17.72
CA VAL A 116 2.50 -6.46 -16.73
C VAL A 116 2.72 -7.19 -15.41
N LYS A 117 3.97 -7.22 -14.95
CA LYS A 117 4.38 -7.86 -13.69
C LYS A 117 4.27 -6.89 -12.53
N ILE A 118 3.40 -7.21 -11.59
CA ILE A 118 3.09 -6.41 -10.38
C ILE A 118 3.57 -7.19 -9.17
N TYR A 119 4.47 -6.62 -8.38
CA TYR A 119 4.91 -7.19 -7.11
C TYR A 119 4.40 -6.36 -5.95
N GLY A 120 3.84 -7.03 -4.93
CA GLY A 120 3.34 -6.40 -3.71
C GLY A 120 4.13 -6.83 -2.47
N THR A 121 4.57 -5.86 -1.68
CA THR A 121 5.25 -6.08 -0.39
C THR A 121 4.78 -5.06 0.65
N PRO A 122 4.31 -5.50 1.83
CA PRO A 122 3.69 -4.62 2.81
C PRO A 122 4.67 -3.98 3.81
N TRP A 123 5.91 -4.47 3.87
CA TRP A 123 6.84 -4.15 4.94
C TRP A 123 7.24 -2.68 4.93
N THR A 124 7.37 -2.10 6.14
CA THR A 124 7.73 -0.71 6.37
C THR A 124 8.60 -0.58 7.64
N PRO A 125 9.37 0.50 7.80
CA PRO A 125 10.16 0.73 8.99
C PRO A 125 9.33 0.70 10.28
N MET A 126 9.94 0.23 11.37
CA MET A 126 9.31 0.11 12.67
C MET A 126 8.86 1.47 13.20
N PHE A 127 7.54 1.58 13.45
CA PHE A 127 6.92 2.70 14.15
C PHE A 127 5.77 2.17 15.01
N CYS A 128 5.81 2.42 16.31
CA CYS A 128 4.75 2.02 17.25
C CYS A 128 4.36 0.52 17.26
N ASN A 129 5.18 -0.37 16.74
CA ASN A 129 4.94 -1.83 16.71
C ASN A 129 3.59 -2.22 16.08
N TRP A 130 3.28 -1.64 14.93
CA TRP A 130 2.07 -1.92 14.16
C TRP A 130 2.27 -3.09 13.19
N ALA A 131 1.24 -3.41 12.37
CA ALA A 131 1.32 -4.54 11.45
C ALA A 131 2.37 -4.28 10.35
N PHE A 132 2.97 -5.36 9.83
CA PHE A 132 3.96 -5.34 8.75
C PHE A 132 5.15 -4.40 8.96
N MET A 133 5.53 -4.16 10.22
CA MET A 133 6.66 -3.31 10.57
C MET A 133 7.83 -4.12 11.08
N VAL A 134 9.02 -3.80 10.60
CA VAL A 134 10.30 -4.33 11.09
C VAL A 134 11.35 -3.22 11.07
N GLU A 135 12.44 -3.41 11.82
CA GLU A 135 13.54 -2.43 11.84
C GLU A 135 14.11 -2.22 10.44
N ASP A 136 14.41 -0.94 10.10
CA ASP A 136 15.12 -0.62 8.87
C ASP A 136 16.56 -1.14 8.93
N GLY A 137 17.16 -1.49 7.79
CA GLY A 137 18.44 -2.19 7.68
C GLY A 137 18.26 -3.68 7.44
N GLU A 138 19.06 -4.54 8.08
CA GLU A 138 19.10 -5.99 7.78
C GLU A 138 17.72 -6.67 7.74
N PRO A 139 16.79 -6.45 8.70
CA PRO A 139 15.46 -7.05 8.64
C PRO A 139 14.63 -6.63 7.42
N LEU A 140 14.66 -5.36 7.03
CA LEU A 140 13.99 -4.90 5.82
C LEU A 140 14.76 -5.27 4.54
N ASP A 141 16.09 -5.29 4.56
CA ASP A 141 16.91 -5.79 3.45
C ASP A 141 16.52 -7.24 3.11
N GLU A 142 16.33 -8.12 4.12
CA GLU A 142 15.84 -9.48 3.91
C GLU A 142 14.47 -9.52 3.22
N LYS A 143 13.54 -8.65 3.64
CA LYS A 143 12.21 -8.57 3.04
C LYS A 143 12.29 -8.13 1.57
N TYR A 144 12.97 -7.03 1.32
CA TYR A 144 13.05 -6.45 -0.01
C TYR A 144 13.98 -7.23 -0.98
N SER A 145 14.89 -8.07 -0.45
CA SER A 145 15.68 -8.99 -1.29
C SER A 145 14.81 -9.96 -2.09
N LYS A 146 13.57 -10.23 -1.64
CA LYS A 146 12.60 -11.08 -2.31
C LYS A 146 11.96 -10.45 -3.54
N ILE A 147 12.09 -9.13 -3.71
CA ILE A 147 11.60 -8.43 -4.90
C ILE A 147 12.32 -9.01 -6.12
N PRO A 148 11.59 -9.60 -7.09
CA PRO A 148 12.22 -10.21 -8.26
C PRO A 148 12.85 -9.14 -9.17
N GLU A 149 13.74 -9.57 -10.03
CA GLU A 149 14.15 -8.77 -11.18
C GLU A 149 13.02 -8.70 -12.21
N ASN A 150 13.04 -7.65 -13.03
CA ASN A 150 12.05 -7.45 -14.10
C ASN A 150 10.60 -7.26 -13.63
N VAL A 151 10.41 -6.63 -12.46
CA VAL A 151 9.12 -6.14 -12.00
C VAL A 151 8.78 -4.85 -12.78
N ASP A 152 7.58 -4.78 -13.33
CA ASP A 152 7.12 -3.55 -13.98
C ASP A 152 6.59 -2.55 -12.95
N ILE A 153 5.79 -3.02 -11.99
CA ILE A 153 5.17 -2.20 -10.96
C ILE A 153 5.44 -2.82 -9.60
N LEU A 154 6.09 -2.06 -8.73
CA LEU A 154 6.21 -2.34 -7.31
C LEU A 154 5.13 -1.56 -6.56
N ILE A 155 4.30 -2.26 -5.79
CA ILE A 155 3.41 -1.65 -4.80
C ILE A 155 3.89 -1.99 -3.40
N THR A 156 4.12 -0.97 -2.58
CA THR A 156 4.49 -1.12 -1.17
C THR A 156 3.73 -0.12 -0.34
N HIS A 157 3.64 -0.33 0.97
CA HIS A 157 2.91 0.61 1.81
C HIS A 157 3.79 1.80 2.20
N GLY A 158 4.93 1.57 2.84
CA GLY A 158 5.84 2.64 3.23
C GLY A 158 6.65 3.20 2.06
N PRO A 159 7.01 4.50 2.09
CA PRO A 159 7.85 5.11 1.07
C PRO A 159 9.34 4.74 1.23
N PRO A 160 10.13 4.85 0.16
CA PRO A 160 11.59 4.83 0.26
C PRO A 160 12.10 6.12 0.90
N TYR A 161 13.22 6.05 1.62
CA TYR A 161 13.95 7.24 2.04
C TYR A 161 14.55 7.94 0.82
N ASP A 162 14.25 9.23 0.62
CA ASP A 162 14.81 9.99 -0.48
C ASP A 162 15.11 11.45 -0.07
N GLU A 163 16.37 11.75 0.21
CA GLU A 163 16.82 13.08 0.60
C GLU A 163 16.66 14.16 -0.50
N ASN A 164 16.42 13.75 -1.75
CA ASN A 164 16.24 14.63 -2.90
C ASN A 164 14.77 14.96 -3.19
N SER A 165 13.85 14.33 -2.49
CA SER A 165 12.42 14.60 -2.63
C SER A 165 11.74 14.69 -1.25
N LYS A 166 10.44 14.90 -1.24
CA LYS A 166 9.62 14.90 -0.02
C LYS A 166 8.59 13.76 0.00
N ILE A 167 8.83 12.72 -0.77
CA ILE A 167 7.89 11.59 -0.88
C ILE A 167 7.64 10.92 0.48
N ASP A 168 8.62 10.96 1.37
CA ASP A 168 8.66 10.34 2.70
C ASP A 168 8.68 11.35 3.86
N CYS A 169 8.40 12.63 3.60
CA CYS A 169 8.37 13.67 4.63
C CYS A 169 6.97 13.81 5.22
N CYS A 170 6.87 13.85 6.54
CA CYS A 170 5.62 14.08 7.25
C CYS A 170 5.46 15.55 7.63
N GLU A 171 4.36 16.20 7.24
CA GLU A 171 4.04 17.55 7.70
C GLU A 171 3.76 17.55 9.20
N GLY A 172 4.35 18.51 9.92
CA GLY A 172 4.17 18.66 11.37
C GLY A 172 5.19 17.89 12.20
N VAL A 173 5.97 17.01 11.62
CA VAL A 173 7.17 16.47 12.25
C VAL A 173 8.34 17.34 11.84
N VAL A 174 8.75 18.22 12.74
CA VAL A 174 9.89 19.11 12.52
C VAL A 174 10.98 18.69 13.49
N MET A 175 12.14 18.36 12.96
CA MET A 175 13.31 18.05 13.76
C MET A 175 13.78 19.28 14.53
N ILE A 176 14.55 19.10 15.59
CA ILE A 176 15.08 20.18 16.44
C ILE A 176 15.87 21.21 15.62
N ASP A 177 16.47 20.79 14.51
CA ASP A 177 17.21 21.64 13.57
C ASP A 177 16.33 22.36 12.54
N GLY A 178 15.00 22.13 12.57
CA GLY A 178 14.04 22.74 11.66
C GLY A 178 13.90 22.04 10.30
N SER A 179 14.57 20.90 10.09
CA SER A 179 14.40 20.08 8.88
C SER A 179 13.11 19.26 8.94
N SER A 180 12.56 18.89 7.78
CA SER A 180 11.51 17.88 7.70
C SER A 180 12.13 16.50 7.95
N GLU A 181 11.48 15.67 8.77
CA GLU A 181 11.96 14.32 8.99
C GLU A 181 11.64 13.43 7.80
N HIS A 182 12.65 12.75 7.26
CA HIS A 182 12.52 11.69 6.30
C HIS A 182 12.21 10.39 7.04
N LEU A 183 11.02 9.83 6.83
CA LEU A 183 10.51 8.64 7.52
C LEU A 183 10.56 7.37 6.65
N GLY A 184 11.08 7.49 5.44
CA GLY A 184 11.16 6.39 4.49
C GLY A 184 12.23 5.36 4.80
N SER A 185 12.14 4.22 4.14
CA SER A 185 13.10 3.11 4.28
C SER A 185 14.32 3.26 3.38
N LYS A 186 15.51 3.23 3.98
CA LYS A 186 16.78 3.17 3.24
C LYS A 186 16.94 1.82 2.54
N SER A 187 16.46 0.75 3.14
CA SER A 187 16.45 -0.59 2.55
C SER A 187 15.57 -0.64 1.29
N LEU A 188 14.40 0.02 1.31
CA LEU A 188 13.55 0.09 0.11
C LEU A 188 14.19 0.94 -0.99
N TYR A 189 14.80 2.08 -0.65
CA TYR A 189 15.55 2.89 -1.61
C TYR A 189 16.61 2.06 -2.33
N LYS A 190 17.42 1.32 -1.57
CA LYS A 190 18.45 0.42 -2.09
C LYS A 190 17.85 -0.65 -3.02
N ALA A 191 16.76 -1.29 -2.60
CA ALA A 191 16.08 -2.31 -3.40
C ALA A 191 15.53 -1.73 -4.73
N ILE A 192 14.94 -0.52 -4.70
CA ILE A 192 14.48 0.15 -5.93
C ILE A 192 15.63 0.40 -6.90
N VAL A 193 16.77 0.90 -6.41
CA VAL A 193 17.95 1.16 -7.25
C VAL A 193 18.54 -0.14 -7.83
N GLU A 194 18.54 -1.23 -7.06
CA GLU A 194 19.05 -2.53 -7.50
C GLU A 194 18.10 -3.25 -8.45
N LYS A 195 16.81 -3.31 -8.14
CA LYS A 195 15.80 -4.10 -8.87
C LYS A 195 15.17 -3.35 -10.05
N LYS A 196 15.22 -2.03 -10.04
CA LYS A 196 14.79 -1.13 -11.12
C LYS A 196 13.36 -1.39 -11.63
N PRO A 197 12.34 -1.50 -10.77
CA PRO A 197 10.96 -1.54 -11.27
C PRO A 197 10.69 -0.29 -12.09
N LYS A 198 9.83 -0.36 -13.10
CA LYS A 198 9.49 0.84 -13.90
C LYS A 198 8.74 1.88 -13.08
N TYR A 199 7.85 1.39 -12.20
CA TYR A 199 7.02 2.21 -11.32
C TYR A 199 7.09 1.67 -9.88
N CYS A 200 7.09 2.58 -8.90
CA CYS A 200 6.92 2.26 -7.49
C CYS A 200 5.83 3.16 -6.90
N PHE A 201 4.77 2.56 -6.36
CA PHE A 201 3.69 3.28 -5.71
C PHE A 201 3.66 2.97 -4.21
N VAL A 202 3.53 4.03 -3.42
CA VAL A 202 3.61 4.00 -1.96
C VAL A 202 2.47 4.79 -1.32
N GLY A 203 2.30 4.67 -0.01
CA GLY A 203 1.38 5.44 0.81
C GLY A 203 1.99 5.78 2.16
N HIS A 204 1.25 5.52 3.25
CA HIS A 204 1.66 5.59 4.65
C HIS A 204 1.92 7.02 5.18
N ILE A 205 2.72 7.82 4.49
CA ILE A 205 2.97 9.21 4.86
C ILE A 205 1.98 10.09 4.10
N HIS A 206 0.86 10.40 4.73
CA HIS A 206 -0.27 11.07 4.09
C HIS A 206 0.08 12.45 3.52
N SER A 207 0.97 13.18 4.19
CA SER A 207 1.44 14.51 3.78
C SER A 207 2.70 14.50 2.90
N GLY A 208 3.26 13.33 2.61
CA GLY A 208 4.38 13.20 1.67
C GLY A 208 4.05 13.81 0.31
N ASP A 209 5.07 14.20 -0.45
CA ASP A 209 4.84 14.77 -1.78
C ASP A 209 4.19 13.75 -2.70
N HIS A 210 3.05 14.13 -3.28
CA HIS A 210 2.28 13.34 -4.24
C HIS A 210 2.71 13.56 -5.70
N GLY A 211 3.79 14.32 -5.92
CA GLY A 211 4.45 14.45 -7.21
C GLY A 211 5.12 13.14 -7.66
N GLU A 212 5.54 13.08 -8.90
CA GLU A 212 6.40 12.01 -9.39
C GLU A 212 7.85 12.32 -9.01
N THR A 213 8.53 11.40 -8.34
CA THR A 213 9.97 11.45 -8.11
C THR A 213 10.66 10.30 -8.82
N ILE A 214 11.95 10.48 -9.16
CA ILE A 214 12.75 9.47 -9.86
C ILE A 214 13.82 8.96 -8.92
N ILE A 215 13.79 7.66 -8.63
CA ILE A 215 14.82 6.97 -7.85
C ILE A 215 15.54 5.99 -8.79
N GLY A 216 16.79 6.31 -9.11
CA GLY A 216 17.51 5.60 -10.16
C GLY A 216 16.80 5.73 -11.52
N GLU A 217 16.22 4.64 -12.02
CA GLU A 217 15.42 4.59 -13.25
C GLU A 217 13.91 4.46 -12.98
N THR A 218 13.52 4.35 -11.71
CA THR A 218 12.16 4.07 -11.26
C THR A 218 11.36 5.34 -11.04
N LYS A 219 10.15 5.40 -11.58
CA LYS A 219 9.17 6.45 -11.28
C LYS A 219 8.43 6.10 -9.98
N CYS A 220 8.67 6.89 -8.93
CA CYS A 220 8.06 6.70 -7.62
C CYS A 220 6.98 7.75 -7.38
N ARG A 221 5.88 7.35 -6.70
CA ARG A 221 4.81 8.27 -6.32
C ARG A 221 4.13 7.83 -5.05
N ASN A 222 3.92 8.80 -4.15
CA ASN A 222 2.99 8.63 -3.03
C ASN A 222 1.56 8.79 -3.57
N VAL A 223 0.70 7.82 -3.26
CA VAL A 223 -0.68 7.74 -3.74
C VAL A 223 -1.70 7.68 -2.60
N SER A 224 -1.33 8.17 -1.39
CA SER A 224 -2.25 8.28 -0.27
C SER A 224 -3.49 9.08 -0.65
N TYR A 225 -4.65 8.56 -0.31
CA TYR A 225 -5.94 9.18 -0.61
C TYR A 225 -6.35 10.21 0.43
N LEU A 226 -6.03 9.95 1.68
CA LEU A 226 -6.37 10.80 2.82
C LEU A 226 -5.17 11.69 3.18
N ASN A 227 -5.45 12.84 3.75
CA ASN A 227 -4.46 13.69 4.40
C ASN A 227 -4.28 13.31 5.89
N GLU A 228 -3.41 14.01 6.61
CA GLU A 228 -3.12 13.76 8.04
C GLU A 228 -4.35 13.91 8.94
N GLU A 229 -5.41 14.59 8.50
CA GLU A 229 -6.67 14.70 9.22
C GLU A 229 -7.63 13.54 8.88
N TYR A 230 -7.16 12.53 8.15
CA TYR A 230 -7.98 11.43 7.66
C TYR A 230 -9.18 11.90 6.82
N ARG A 231 -9.02 13.00 6.09
CA ARG A 231 -9.98 13.50 5.09
C ARG A 231 -9.43 13.27 3.70
N ARG A 232 -10.30 13.18 2.70
CA ARG A 232 -9.84 13.13 1.30
C ARG A 232 -8.96 14.35 1.00
N GLY A 233 -7.68 14.10 0.78
CA GLY A 233 -6.69 15.12 0.42
C GLY A 233 -6.37 15.09 -1.07
N TYR A 234 -6.27 13.89 -1.65
CA TYR A 234 -5.70 13.69 -2.97
C TYR A 234 -6.61 12.85 -3.86
N PRO A 235 -6.56 13.02 -5.20
CA PRO A 235 -7.31 12.19 -6.14
C PRO A 235 -6.65 10.83 -6.32
N VAL A 236 -7.43 9.86 -6.79
CA VAL A 236 -6.86 8.60 -7.32
C VAL A 236 -5.95 8.92 -8.50
N HIS A 237 -4.74 8.38 -8.49
CA HIS A 237 -3.78 8.53 -9.57
C HIS A 237 -4.06 7.52 -10.69
N THR A 238 -3.81 7.91 -11.94
CA THR A 238 -3.92 7.00 -13.10
C THR A 238 -2.70 7.12 -14.00
N PHE A 239 -2.33 6.00 -14.61
CA PHE A 239 -1.24 5.94 -15.60
C PHE A 239 -1.50 4.83 -16.62
N GLU A 240 -0.73 4.85 -17.69
CA GLU A 240 -0.77 3.82 -18.74
C GLU A 240 0.58 3.11 -18.84
N ILE A 241 0.53 1.80 -19.05
CA ILE A 241 1.69 0.93 -19.23
C ILE A 241 1.43 -0.08 -20.37
#